data_9a2fd650f475fd1ed91629badf1c940f
#
_entry.id   9a2fd650f475fd1ed91629badf1c940f
#
_cell.length_a   1.000
_cell.length_b   1.000
_cell.length_c   1.000
_cell.angle_alpha   90.00
_cell.angle_beta   90.00
_cell.angle_gamma   90.00
#
_symmetry.space_group_name_H-M   'P 1'
#
loop_
_entity.id
_entity.type
_entity.pdbx_description
1 polymer ?
#
loop_
_entity_poly.entity_id
_entity_poly.type
_entity_poly.pdbx_seq_one_letter_code
_entity_poly.pdbx_strand_id
1 'polypeptide(L)'
;MCRPILIPGLLDQKLYLNLAVNATSANNSTSVFRLSPLIRLTLLSLYIALTIPLPFLSQVTAAPIPPVLLWVGISIGFVGLYGVLTEQVIVDEQGIQVTYPTWVPSSFRKGWILSWSDVKELKPRSTGQGGLVYYFLSRDGKAYLLPMRVAGFSRLVKMVEAKTGIDTTDVRTLAQPWMYLVLLVFTLLLLLVDAWTINTALVIGH
;
A
#
# COMPACT_ATOMS: atom_id res chain seq x y z
N MET A 1 -13.29 -44.14 -53.85
CA MET A 1 -12.20 -43.25 -53.38
C MET A 1 -12.78 -41.86 -53.18
N CYS A 2 -13.21 -41.56 -51.94
CA CYS A 2 -13.68 -40.21 -51.58
C CYS A 2 -12.50 -39.41 -51.07
N ARG A 3 -12.16 -38.30 -51.73
CA ARG A 3 -11.21 -37.31 -51.23
C ARG A 3 -11.93 -36.40 -50.24
N PRO A 4 -11.38 -36.12 -49.09
CA PRO A 4 -11.97 -35.12 -48.19
C PRO A 4 -11.78 -33.71 -48.76
N ILE A 5 -12.85 -32.98 -48.89
CA ILE A 5 -12.85 -31.56 -49.27
C ILE A 5 -12.27 -30.78 -48.07
N LEU A 6 -11.03 -30.33 -48.20
CA LEU A 6 -10.43 -29.37 -47.25
C LEU A 6 -11.07 -28.01 -47.50
N ILE A 7 -11.87 -27.53 -46.54
CA ILE A 7 -12.43 -26.19 -46.56
C ILE A 7 -11.33 -25.20 -46.03
N PRO A 8 -10.79 -24.30 -46.89
CA PRO A 8 -9.65 -23.44 -46.52
C PRO A 8 -9.95 -22.34 -45.54
N GLY A 9 -11.14 -22.27 -44.95
CA GLY A 9 -11.52 -21.18 -44.06
C GLY A 9 -11.46 -21.48 -42.55
N LEU A 10 -11.40 -22.76 -42.15
CA LEU A 10 -11.55 -23.13 -40.73
C LEU A 10 -10.24 -23.00 -39.93
N LEU A 11 -9.11 -23.18 -40.58
CA LEU A 11 -7.78 -22.99 -39.95
C LEU A 11 -7.45 -21.52 -39.78
N ASP A 12 -7.84 -20.69 -40.72
CA ASP A 12 -7.63 -19.25 -40.69
C ASP A 12 -8.50 -18.59 -39.58
N GLN A 13 -9.76 -19.04 -39.45
CA GLN A 13 -10.67 -18.54 -38.43
C GLN A 13 -10.20 -18.89 -37.00
N LYS A 14 -9.64 -20.09 -36.77
CA LYS A 14 -9.03 -20.47 -35.50
C LYS A 14 -7.77 -19.67 -35.21
N LEU A 15 -6.96 -19.37 -36.21
CA LEU A 15 -5.75 -18.54 -36.08
C LEU A 15 -6.12 -17.11 -35.74
N TYR A 16 -7.11 -16.52 -36.42
CA TYR A 16 -7.62 -15.18 -36.08
C TYR A 16 -8.24 -15.12 -34.68
N LEU A 17 -9.00 -16.14 -34.28
CA LEU A 17 -9.58 -16.24 -32.94
C LEU A 17 -8.49 -16.35 -31.86
N ASN A 18 -7.47 -17.17 -32.07
CA ASN A 18 -6.34 -17.30 -31.17
C ASN A 18 -5.48 -16.03 -31.12
N LEU A 19 -5.29 -15.34 -32.24
CA LEU A 19 -4.61 -14.04 -32.26
C LEU A 19 -5.43 -12.97 -31.56
N ALA A 20 -6.75 -12.94 -31.74
CA ALA A 20 -7.65 -12.01 -31.06
C ALA A 20 -7.71 -12.30 -29.56
N VAL A 21 -7.79 -13.55 -29.13
CA VAL A 21 -7.76 -13.94 -27.71
C VAL A 21 -6.41 -13.61 -27.09
N ASN A 22 -5.30 -13.86 -27.78
CA ASN A 22 -3.96 -13.50 -27.29
C ASN A 22 -3.75 -11.98 -27.28
N ALA A 23 -4.26 -11.24 -28.26
CA ALA A 23 -4.23 -9.78 -28.26
C ALA A 23 -5.10 -9.18 -27.13
N THR A 24 -6.26 -9.77 -26.82
CA THR A 24 -7.12 -9.37 -25.71
C THR A 24 -6.47 -9.72 -24.36
N SER A 25 -5.76 -10.85 -24.27
CA SER A 25 -5.00 -11.23 -23.07
C SER A 25 -3.72 -10.41 -22.88
N ALA A 26 -3.08 -9.97 -23.95
CA ALA A 26 -1.89 -9.13 -23.91
C ALA A 26 -2.21 -7.67 -23.54
N ASN A 27 -3.45 -7.21 -23.77
CA ASN A 27 -3.88 -5.85 -23.44
C ASN A 27 -4.37 -5.67 -21.99
N ASN A 28 -4.48 -6.73 -21.19
CA ASN A 28 -4.81 -6.63 -19.77
C ASN A 28 -3.55 -6.62 -18.90
N SER A 29 -2.60 -5.71 -19.17
CA SER A 29 -1.43 -5.51 -18.32
C SER A 29 -1.82 -4.79 -17.03
N THR A 30 -2.43 -5.53 -16.11
CA THR A 30 -2.71 -5.04 -14.76
C THR A 30 -1.41 -4.98 -13.96
N SER A 31 -1.03 -3.79 -13.51
CA SER A 31 0.12 -3.58 -12.64
C SER A 31 -0.34 -3.35 -11.20
N VAL A 32 0.15 -4.18 -10.28
CA VAL A 32 -0.18 -4.06 -8.84
C VAL A 32 1.02 -3.48 -8.09
N PHE A 33 0.80 -2.35 -7.45
CA PHE A 33 1.77 -1.69 -6.59
C PHE A 33 1.34 -1.85 -5.14
N ARG A 34 2.26 -2.25 -4.28
CA ARG A 34 2.05 -2.42 -2.84
C ARG A 34 2.87 -1.41 -2.06
N LEU A 35 2.46 -1.15 -0.82
CA LEU A 35 3.25 -0.34 0.09
C LEU A 35 4.69 -0.88 0.19
N SER A 36 5.68 0.01 0.23
CA SER A 36 7.09 -0.36 0.35
C SER A 36 7.31 -1.29 1.56
N PRO A 37 7.99 -2.45 1.38
CA PRO A 37 8.29 -3.37 2.48
C PRO A 37 9.06 -2.70 3.63
N LEU A 38 9.98 -1.78 3.30
CA LEU A 38 10.74 -1.02 4.30
C LEU A 38 9.80 -0.18 5.18
N ILE A 39 8.84 0.53 4.58
CA ILE A 39 7.85 1.34 5.32
C ILE A 39 7.02 0.44 6.23
N ARG A 40 6.54 -0.68 5.70
CA ARG A 40 5.73 -1.64 6.48
C ARG A 40 6.52 -2.18 7.67
N LEU A 41 7.74 -2.67 7.44
CA LEU A 41 8.59 -3.21 8.48
C LEU A 41 8.87 -2.15 9.56
N THR A 42 9.29 -0.96 9.16
CA THR A 42 9.62 0.13 10.09
C THR A 42 8.44 0.50 10.96
N LEU A 43 7.25 0.71 10.39
CA LEU A 43 6.08 1.12 11.15
C LEU A 43 5.56 0.02 12.08
N LEU A 44 5.59 -1.25 11.67
CA LEU A 44 5.20 -2.37 12.52
C LEU A 44 6.22 -2.57 13.66
N SER A 45 7.51 -2.49 13.39
CA SER A 45 8.55 -2.57 14.42
C SER A 45 8.45 -1.42 15.41
N LEU A 46 8.19 -0.20 14.94
CA LEU A 46 8.00 0.97 15.79
C LEU A 46 6.77 0.81 16.68
N TYR A 47 5.66 0.30 16.13
CA TYR A 47 4.47 0.00 16.93
C TYR A 47 4.77 -0.99 18.05
N ILE A 48 5.50 -2.07 17.73
CA ILE A 48 5.92 -3.08 18.69
C ILE A 48 6.80 -2.44 19.79
N ALA A 49 7.81 -1.68 19.41
CA ALA A 49 8.72 -1.03 20.35
C ALA A 49 7.98 -0.07 21.31
N LEU A 50 7.01 0.68 20.81
CA LEU A 50 6.26 1.63 21.66
C LEU A 50 5.21 0.96 22.56
N THR A 51 4.77 -0.23 22.25
CA THR A 51 3.61 -0.83 22.94
C THR A 51 3.93 -2.04 23.79
N ILE A 52 4.93 -2.86 23.43
CA ILE A 52 5.27 -4.08 24.18
C ILE A 52 5.69 -3.80 25.64
N PRO A 53 6.44 -2.74 25.97
CA PRO A 53 6.81 -2.48 27.36
C PRO A 53 5.63 -2.14 28.27
N LEU A 54 4.52 -1.63 27.73
CA LEU A 54 3.40 -1.10 28.53
C LEU A 54 2.78 -2.13 29.50
N PRO A 55 2.47 -3.38 29.10
CA PRO A 55 1.92 -4.37 30.03
C PRO A 55 2.88 -4.74 31.18
N PHE A 56 4.19 -4.76 30.92
CA PHE A 56 5.21 -5.05 31.93
C PHE A 56 5.34 -3.88 32.91
N LEU A 57 5.42 -2.67 32.38
CA LEU A 57 5.50 -1.46 33.21
C LEU A 57 4.23 -1.28 34.08
N SER A 58 3.05 -1.62 33.57
CA SER A 58 1.81 -1.53 34.35
C SER A 58 1.81 -2.45 35.57
N GLN A 59 2.48 -3.59 35.50
CA GLN A 59 2.64 -4.50 36.64
C GLN A 59 3.58 -3.92 37.70
N VAL A 60 4.74 -3.40 37.26
CA VAL A 60 5.76 -2.84 38.18
C VAL A 60 5.27 -1.54 38.87
N THR A 61 4.52 -0.72 38.15
CA THR A 61 4.00 0.56 38.70
C THR A 61 2.67 0.41 39.45
N ALA A 62 2.14 -0.81 39.59
CA ALA A 62 0.82 -1.09 40.16
C ALA A 62 -0.28 -0.22 39.52
N ALA A 63 -0.22 -0.02 38.21
CA ALA A 63 -1.19 0.81 37.51
C ALA A 63 -2.61 0.22 37.62
N PRO A 64 -3.66 1.05 37.68
CA PRO A 64 -5.04 0.59 37.82
C PRO A 64 -5.61 -0.15 36.60
N ILE A 65 -4.79 -0.35 35.55
CA ILE A 65 -5.18 -0.98 34.30
C ILE A 65 -4.68 -2.44 34.28
N PRO A 66 -5.58 -3.45 34.15
CA PRO A 66 -5.16 -4.84 34.07
C PRO A 66 -4.26 -5.08 32.83
N PRO A 67 -3.13 -5.79 32.97
CA PRO A 67 -2.23 -6.08 31.85
C PRO A 67 -2.89 -6.80 30.67
N VAL A 68 -3.91 -7.61 30.94
CA VAL A 68 -4.70 -8.31 29.93
C VAL A 68 -5.40 -7.33 28.99
N LEU A 69 -5.96 -6.25 29.54
CA LEU A 69 -6.62 -5.22 28.72
C LEU A 69 -5.63 -4.52 27.79
N LEU A 70 -4.40 -4.27 28.27
CA LEU A 70 -3.34 -3.70 27.43
C LEU A 70 -2.94 -4.65 26.29
N TRP A 71 -2.77 -5.94 26.58
CA TRP A 71 -2.46 -6.93 25.55
C TRP A 71 -3.55 -7.04 24.48
N VAL A 72 -4.82 -7.02 24.88
CA VAL A 72 -5.95 -7.00 23.95
C VAL A 72 -5.94 -5.73 23.10
N GLY A 73 -5.74 -4.55 23.71
CA GLY A 73 -5.67 -3.29 23.00
C GLY A 73 -4.51 -3.24 21.99
N ILE A 74 -3.33 -3.71 22.40
CA ILE A 74 -2.14 -3.81 21.54
C ILE A 74 -2.40 -4.74 20.36
N SER A 75 -3.02 -5.90 20.59
CA SER A 75 -3.34 -6.85 19.52
C SER A 75 -4.32 -6.27 18.51
N ILE A 76 -5.38 -5.63 18.96
CA ILE A 76 -6.36 -4.95 18.09
C ILE A 76 -5.68 -3.82 17.30
N GLY A 77 -4.88 -3.00 17.96
CA GLY A 77 -4.14 -1.91 17.31
C GLY A 77 -3.15 -2.42 16.27
N PHE A 78 -2.45 -3.53 16.55
CA PHE A 78 -1.53 -4.16 15.58
C PHE A 78 -2.27 -4.66 14.33
N VAL A 79 -3.40 -5.35 14.50
CA VAL A 79 -4.24 -5.82 13.39
C VAL A 79 -4.77 -4.64 12.59
N GLY A 80 -5.23 -3.57 13.25
CA GLY A 80 -5.68 -2.35 12.60
C GLY A 80 -4.56 -1.67 11.78
N LEU A 81 -3.37 -1.50 12.39
CA LEU A 81 -2.20 -0.93 11.70
C LEU A 81 -1.78 -1.80 10.52
N TYR A 82 -1.71 -3.13 10.70
CA TYR A 82 -1.39 -4.05 9.61
C TYR A 82 -2.38 -3.93 8.46
N GLY A 83 -3.68 -3.81 8.77
CA GLY A 83 -4.73 -3.59 7.77
C GLY A 83 -4.51 -2.33 6.93
N VAL A 84 -4.17 -1.21 7.57
CA VAL A 84 -3.85 0.05 6.86
C VAL A 84 -2.62 -0.11 5.96
N LEU A 85 -1.61 -0.87 6.42
CA LEU A 85 -0.37 -1.08 5.69
C LEU A 85 -0.46 -2.11 4.56
N THR A 86 -1.63 -2.73 4.33
CA THR A 86 -1.89 -3.65 3.22
C THR A 86 -2.56 -3.00 2.01
N GLU A 87 -2.54 -1.66 1.94
CA GLU A 87 -2.99 -0.90 0.77
C GLU A 87 -2.32 -1.40 -0.51
N GLN A 88 -3.13 -1.56 -1.56
CA GLN A 88 -2.69 -1.95 -2.90
C GLN A 88 -3.24 -0.96 -3.93
N VAL A 89 -2.39 -0.63 -4.89
CA VAL A 89 -2.75 0.20 -6.04
C VAL A 89 -2.72 -0.67 -7.28
N ILE A 90 -3.84 -0.78 -7.93
CA ILE A 90 -4.02 -1.51 -9.16
C ILE A 90 -4.13 -0.50 -10.29
N VAL A 91 -3.30 -0.66 -11.30
CA VAL A 91 -3.30 0.17 -12.51
C VAL A 91 -3.53 -0.73 -13.70
N ASP A 92 -4.55 -0.44 -14.47
CA ASP A 92 -4.92 -1.15 -15.69
C ASP A 92 -5.12 -0.19 -16.87
N GLU A 93 -5.61 -0.69 -17.98
CA GLU A 93 -5.90 0.09 -19.19
C GLU A 93 -7.05 1.10 -18.98
N GLN A 94 -7.94 0.85 -18.03
CA GLN A 94 -9.17 1.63 -17.82
C GLN A 94 -8.98 2.71 -16.77
N GLY A 95 -8.13 2.48 -15.76
CA GLY A 95 -7.99 3.42 -14.66
C GLY A 95 -6.96 3.03 -13.61
N ILE A 96 -7.06 3.73 -12.50
CA ILE A 96 -6.31 3.48 -11.27
C ILE A 96 -7.28 3.18 -10.14
N GLN A 97 -6.99 2.14 -9.39
CA GLN A 97 -7.78 1.71 -8.24
C GLN A 97 -6.90 1.58 -7.01
N VAL A 98 -7.34 2.16 -5.89
CA VAL A 98 -6.77 1.89 -4.56
C VAL A 98 -7.71 0.94 -3.83
N THR A 99 -7.18 -0.17 -3.36
CA THR A 99 -7.97 -1.22 -2.70
C THR A 99 -7.27 -1.74 -1.44
N TYR A 100 -8.06 -2.33 -0.57
CA TYR A 100 -7.62 -3.00 0.65
C TYR A 100 -8.10 -4.45 0.64
N PRO A 101 -7.43 -5.37 1.35
CA PRO A 101 -7.91 -6.75 1.49
C PRO A 101 -9.33 -6.80 2.06
N THR A 102 -10.07 -7.85 1.71
CA THR A 102 -11.49 -8.03 2.09
C THR A 102 -11.74 -8.11 3.59
N TRP A 103 -10.73 -8.48 4.39
CA TRP A 103 -10.81 -8.53 5.85
C TRP A 103 -10.74 -7.14 6.53
N VAL A 104 -10.30 -6.09 5.80
CA VAL A 104 -10.30 -4.72 6.29
C VAL A 104 -11.69 -4.13 6.10
N PRO A 105 -12.40 -3.75 7.19
CA PRO A 105 -13.75 -3.19 7.09
C PRO A 105 -13.76 -1.90 6.26
N SER A 106 -14.72 -1.78 5.36
CA SER A 106 -14.89 -0.58 4.50
C SER A 106 -15.21 0.70 5.30
N SER A 107 -15.67 0.56 6.54
CA SER A 107 -15.85 1.68 7.48
C SER A 107 -14.52 2.25 7.97
N PHE A 108 -13.47 1.44 7.98
CA PHE A 108 -12.14 1.84 8.46
C PHE A 108 -11.31 2.50 7.35
N ARG A 109 -11.35 1.92 6.14
CA ARG A 109 -10.69 2.47 4.94
C ARG A 109 -11.50 2.15 3.70
N LYS A 110 -11.84 3.18 2.95
CA LYS A 110 -12.49 3.04 1.65
C LYS A 110 -11.45 3.13 0.55
N GLY A 111 -11.42 2.12 -0.32
CA GLY A 111 -10.75 2.21 -1.59
C GLY A 111 -11.49 3.18 -2.52
N TRP A 112 -10.85 3.55 -3.62
CA TRP A 112 -11.46 4.36 -4.67
C TRP A 112 -11.00 3.87 -6.04
N ILE A 113 -11.81 4.17 -7.05
CA ILE A 113 -11.54 3.85 -8.45
C ILE A 113 -11.68 5.15 -9.23
N LEU A 114 -10.76 5.40 -10.16
CA LEU A 114 -10.76 6.54 -11.04
C LEU A 114 -10.39 6.10 -12.45
N SER A 115 -11.29 6.33 -13.41
CA SER A 115 -11.03 6.08 -14.83
C SER A 115 -10.05 7.12 -15.39
N TRP A 116 -9.16 6.72 -16.31
CA TRP A 116 -8.24 7.67 -16.95
C TRP A 116 -8.97 8.77 -17.71
N SER A 117 -10.14 8.47 -18.31
CA SER A 117 -10.99 9.44 -18.98
C SER A 117 -11.52 10.54 -18.05
N ASP A 118 -11.68 10.24 -16.77
CA ASP A 118 -12.22 11.15 -15.79
C ASP A 118 -11.15 12.01 -15.09
N VAL A 119 -9.88 11.68 -15.30
CA VAL A 119 -8.77 12.51 -14.78
C VAL A 119 -8.74 13.84 -15.54
N LYS A 120 -8.86 14.94 -14.82
CA LYS A 120 -8.75 16.28 -15.35
C LYS A 120 -7.34 16.84 -15.25
N GLU A 121 -6.76 16.74 -14.06
CA GLU A 121 -5.43 17.28 -13.75
C GLU A 121 -4.84 16.62 -12.50
N LEU A 122 -3.52 16.74 -12.34
CA LEU A 122 -2.79 16.34 -11.14
C LEU A 122 -2.32 17.59 -10.40
N LYS A 123 -2.89 17.88 -9.21
CA LYS A 123 -2.56 19.07 -8.42
C LYS A 123 -1.66 18.77 -7.24
N PRO A 124 -0.53 19.49 -7.08
CA PRO A 124 0.26 19.46 -5.86
C PRO A 124 -0.46 20.21 -4.72
N ARG A 125 -0.32 19.68 -3.50
CA ARG A 125 -0.72 20.35 -2.26
C ARG A 125 0.37 20.21 -1.22
N SER A 126 0.74 21.31 -0.58
CA SER A 126 1.64 21.27 0.57
C SER A 126 0.90 20.71 1.80
N THR A 127 1.58 19.84 2.54
CA THR A 127 1.12 19.40 3.86
C THR A 127 1.58 20.41 4.92
N GLY A 128 0.90 20.45 6.08
CA GLY A 128 1.28 21.34 7.20
C GLY A 128 2.69 21.08 7.74
N GLN A 129 3.35 19.99 7.35
CA GLN A 129 4.72 19.62 7.73
C GLN A 129 5.75 19.90 6.60
N GLY A 130 5.40 20.70 5.59
CA GLY A 130 6.29 21.04 4.47
C GLY A 130 6.45 19.93 3.41
N GLY A 131 5.73 18.81 3.51
CA GLY A 131 5.69 17.78 2.48
C GLY A 131 4.79 18.19 1.31
N LEU A 132 5.06 17.64 0.13
CA LEU A 132 4.23 17.83 -1.07
C LEU A 132 3.47 16.53 -1.36
N VAL A 133 2.16 16.63 -1.53
CA VAL A 133 1.28 15.53 -1.93
C VAL A 133 0.54 15.90 -3.20
N TYR A 134 0.15 14.92 -3.99
CA TYR A 134 -0.53 15.14 -5.26
C TYR A 134 -1.91 14.51 -5.24
N TYR A 135 -2.87 15.21 -5.84
CA TYR A 135 -4.24 14.76 -5.97
C TYR A 135 -4.65 14.71 -7.44
N PHE A 136 -5.24 13.61 -7.85
CA PHE A 136 -6.02 13.57 -9.08
C PHE A 136 -7.30 14.37 -8.87
N LEU A 137 -7.53 15.36 -9.70
CA LEU A 137 -8.83 16.01 -9.79
C LEU A 137 -9.63 15.34 -10.90
N SER A 138 -10.78 14.82 -10.53
CA SER A 138 -11.73 14.26 -11.48
C SER A 138 -12.58 15.36 -12.11
N ARG A 139 -13.14 15.08 -13.29
CA ARG A 139 -14.06 16.00 -14.00
C ARG A 139 -15.34 16.28 -13.22
N ASP A 140 -15.75 15.38 -12.32
CA ASP A 140 -16.89 15.57 -11.40
C ASP A 140 -16.55 16.41 -10.16
N GLY A 141 -15.32 16.96 -10.08
CA GLY A 141 -14.86 17.83 -9.00
C GLY A 141 -14.34 17.09 -7.76
N LYS A 142 -14.31 15.75 -7.76
CA LYS A 142 -13.74 14.99 -6.65
C LYS A 142 -12.22 14.96 -6.74
N ALA A 143 -11.58 14.90 -5.57
CA ALA A 143 -10.13 14.82 -5.44
C ALA A 143 -9.72 13.47 -4.84
N TYR A 144 -8.79 12.77 -5.51
CA TYR A 144 -8.26 11.47 -5.10
C TYR A 144 -6.75 11.58 -4.84
N LEU A 145 -6.31 11.16 -3.66
CA LEU A 145 -4.90 11.24 -3.29
C LEU A 145 -4.07 10.24 -4.10
N LEU A 146 -3.00 10.70 -4.77
CA LEU A 146 -2.03 9.83 -5.42
C LEU A 146 -1.27 9.01 -4.37
N PRO A 147 -1.24 7.68 -4.45
CA PRO A 147 -0.55 6.83 -3.48
C PRO A 147 0.97 6.93 -3.61
N MET A 148 1.61 7.75 -2.78
CA MET A 148 3.04 8.08 -2.91
C MET A 148 3.99 7.13 -2.15
N ARG A 149 3.44 6.23 -1.32
CA ARG A 149 4.21 5.30 -0.46
C ARG A 149 4.38 3.91 -1.04
N VAL A 150 3.99 3.71 -2.29
CA VAL A 150 4.08 2.41 -2.96
C VAL A 150 5.50 2.11 -3.42
N ALA A 151 5.87 0.84 -3.40
CA ALA A 151 7.10 0.38 -4.02
C ALA A 151 7.01 0.58 -5.53
N GLY A 152 8.04 1.17 -6.13
CA GLY A 152 8.05 1.49 -7.57
C GLY A 152 7.22 2.73 -7.94
N PHE A 153 7.12 3.72 -7.05
CA PHE A 153 6.39 4.98 -7.28
C PHE A 153 6.77 5.65 -8.61
N SER A 154 8.06 5.70 -8.96
CA SER A 154 8.49 6.28 -10.25
C SER A 154 7.89 5.55 -11.46
N ARG A 155 7.70 4.23 -11.37
CA ARG A 155 7.01 3.45 -12.40
C ARG A 155 5.52 3.77 -12.44
N LEU A 156 4.88 3.91 -11.28
CA LEU A 156 3.47 4.33 -11.19
C LEU A 156 3.27 5.68 -11.86
N VAL A 157 4.11 6.68 -11.54
CA VAL A 157 4.03 8.03 -12.11
C VAL A 157 4.19 8.02 -13.63
N LYS A 158 5.18 7.27 -14.17
CA LYS A 158 5.35 7.12 -15.62
C LYS A 158 4.13 6.47 -16.29
N MET A 159 3.46 5.52 -15.64
CA MET A 159 2.23 4.93 -16.16
C MET A 159 1.08 5.95 -16.16
N VAL A 160 0.95 6.76 -15.11
CA VAL A 160 -0.03 7.85 -15.05
C VAL A 160 0.19 8.83 -16.20
N GLU A 161 1.43 9.27 -16.42
CA GLU A 161 1.80 10.16 -17.53
C GLU A 161 1.45 9.56 -18.90
N ALA A 162 1.83 8.29 -19.13
CA ALA A 162 1.55 7.59 -20.38
C ALA A 162 0.04 7.43 -20.64
N LYS A 163 -0.79 7.29 -19.59
CA LYS A 163 -2.24 7.08 -19.73
C LYS A 163 -3.04 8.38 -19.78
N THR A 164 -2.56 9.44 -19.15
CA THR A 164 -3.31 10.71 -19.05
C THR A 164 -2.73 11.82 -19.91
N GLY A 165 -1.47 11.73 -20.33
CA GLY A 165 -0.72 12.79 -21.01
C GLY A 165 -0.40 14.00 -20.11
N ILE A 166 -0.62 13.90 -18.80
CA ILE A 166 -0.32 14.96 -17.84
C ILE A 166 1.17 14.94 -17.53
N ASP A 167 1.82 16.12 -17.60
CA ASP A 167 3.21 16.25 -17.21
C ASP A 167 3.40 15.91 -15.72
N THR A 168 4.28 14.95 -15.46
CA THR A 168 4.60 14.47 -14.11
C THR A 168 6.05 14.74 -13.71
N THR A 169 6.77 15.58 -14.44
CA THR A 169 8.20 15.87 -14.21
C THR A 169 8.48 16.38 -12.79
N ASP A 170 7.55 17.15 -12.22
CA ASP A 170 7.66 17.70 -10.87
C ASP A 170 7.20 16.74 -9.77
N VAL A 171 6.65 15.57 -10.11
CA VAL A 171 6.10 14.62 -9.13
C VAL A 171 7.24 13.86 -8.45
N ARG A 172 7.48 14.17 -7.17
CA ARG A 172 8.51 13.54 -6.36
C ARG A 172 7.90 12.66 -5.26
N THR A 173 8.64 11.68 -4.79
CA THR A 173 8.26 10.85 -3.65
C THR A 173 8.10 11.69 -2.39
N LEU A 174 7.02 11.46 -1.61
CA LEU A 174 6.74 12.17 -0.37
C LEU A 174 7.85 12.02 0.67
N ALA A 175 8.46 10.85 0.75
CA ALA A 175 9.52 10.56 1.70
C ALA A 175 10.62 9.75 1.03
N GLN A 176 11.86 10.15 1.27
CA GLN A 176 13.02 9.43 0.76
C GLN A 176 13.18 8.11 1.55
N PRO A 177 13.52 6.99 0.89
CA PRO A 177 13.67 5.68 1.55
C PRO A 177 14.63 5.69 2.75
N TRP A 178 15.67 6.52 2.71
CA TRP A 178 16.66 6.64 3.78
C TRP A 178 16.04 7.11 5.12
N MET A 179 14.99 7.94 5.09
CA MET A 179 14.30 8.39 6.31
C MET A 179 13.70 7.21 7.08
N TYR A 180 13.09 6.26 6.36
CA TYR A 180 12.57 5.05 6.98
C TYR A 180 13.68 4.11 7.45
N LEU A 181 14.83 4.10 6.78
CA LEU A 181 15.98 3.32 7.23
C LEU A 181 16.54 3.88 8.54
N VAL A 182 16.71 5.20 8.65
CA VAL A 182 17.13 5.86 9.90
C VAL A 182 16.11 5.59 11.01
N LEU A 183 14.82 5.74 10.73
CA LEU A 183 13.76 5.43 11.69
C LEU A 183 13.81 3.96 12.14
N LEU A 184 14.09 3.03 11.22
CA LEU A 184 14.26 1.61 11.55
C LEU A 184 15.44 1.37 12.48
N VAL A 185 16.59 2.01 12.25
CA VAL A 185 17.76 1.93 13.13
C VAL A 185 17.40 2.40 14.54
N PHE A 186 16.77 3.57 14.67
CA PHE A 186 16.31 4.07 15.97
C PHE A 186 15.29 3.13 16.62
N THR A 187 14.39 2.55 15.85
CA THR A 187 13.42 1.57 16.35
C THR A 187 14.11 0.31 16.88
N LEU A 188 15.14 -0.19 16.20
CA LEU A 188 15.92 -1.34 16.67
C LEU A 188 16.69 -1.02 17.96
N LEU A 189 17.25 0.18 18.08
CA LEU A 189 17.88 0.64 19.34
C LEU A 189 16.84 0.71 20.46
N LEU A 190 15.65 1.23 20.18
CA LEU A 190 14.56 1.26 21.16
C LEU A 190 14.18 -0.14 21.62
N LEU A 191 14.03 -1.10 20.70
CA LEU A 191 13.74 -2.50 21.04
C LEU A 191 14.83 -3.15 21.89
N LEU A 192 16.09 -2.78 21.72
CA LEU A 192 17.19 -3.24 22.62
C LEU A 192 17.02 -2.67 24.03
N VAL A 193 16.67 -1.41 24.15
CA VAL A 193 16.38 -0.77 25.46
C VAL A 193 15.17 -1.43 26.10
N ASP A 194 14.11 -1.69 25.33
CA ASP A 194 12.90 -2.36 25.83
C ASP A 194 13.22 -3.77 26.35
N ALA A 195 14.00 -4.54 25.60
CA ALA A 195 14.44 -5.89 26.03
C ALA A 195 15.22 -5.84 27.34
N TRP A 196 16.12 -4.85 27.51
CA TRP A 196 16.86 -4.64 28.74
C TRP A 196 15.92 -4.22 29.90
N THR A 197 15.01 -3.30 29.66
CA THR A 197 14.03 -2.81 30.64
C THR A 197 13.11 -3.93 31.11
N ILE A 198 12.58 -4.74 30.18
CA ILE A 198 11.71 -5.88 30.51
C ILE A 198 12.48 -6.92 31.33
N ASN A 199 13.70 -7.25 30.92
CA ASN A 199 14.52 -8.20 31.65
C ASN A 199 14.79 -7.72 33.08
N THR A 200 15.11 -6.44 33.26
CA THR A 200 15.33 -5.84 34.59
C THR A 200 14.05 -5.86 35.43
N ALA A 201 12.91 -5.55 34.84
CA ALA A 201 11.60 -5.56 35.52
C ALA A 201 11.23 -6.99 35.99
N LEU A 202 11.51 -8.02 35.19
CA LEU A 202 11.26 -9.43 35.55
C LEU A 202 12.18 -9.90 36.68
N VAL A 203 13.45 -9.45 36.70
CA VAL A 203 14.39 -9.80 37.77
C VAL A 203 14.06 -9.15 39.12
N ILE A 204 13.57 -7.90 39.11
CA ILE A 204 13.19 -7.17 40.33
C ILE A 204 11.83 -7.63 40.88
N GLY A 205 10.95 -8.14 40.00
CA GLY A 205 9.60 -8.61 40.37
C GLY A 205 9.55 -10.00 40.98
N HIS A 206 10.70 -10.68 41.10
CA HIS A 206 10.91 -11.93 41.85
C HIS A 206 11.66 -11.66 43.16
#